data_80420143f208185e74737ccf8dc8a084
#
_entry.id   80420143f208185e74737ccf8dc8a084
#
_cell.length_a   1.000
_cell.length_b   1.000
_cell.length_c   1.000
_cell.angle_alpha   90.00
_cell.angle_beta   90.00
_cell.angle_gamma   90.00
#
_symmetry.space_group_name_H-M   'P 1'
#
loop_
_entity.id
_entity.type
_entity.pdbx_description
1 polymer ?
#
loop_
_entity_poly.entity_id
_entity_poly.type
_entity_poly.pdbx_seq_one_letter_code
_entity_poly.pdbx_strand_id
1 'polypeptide(L)'
;MSAKEAKARIKINQLLQEAGWRFFDSEEGPANISLEHNTRITPAEFENLGDDFQKSKNGFIDFLLLDQNGYPIIILEAKSEDKDPLVGKEQARKYARAQNCRFVILSNGNIHYFWDLDHGNPDVMTRFPEPGSVESRRTYKPDPDRLINEPVNPNYIALTQLPAYAINPSYRDPESRAAFITENKLKFLREYQLAAVRSIQSAVRDGSSRFLFEMATGTGKTLVSAAVIKLFLRTGNARRVLFLVDRIELENQAIDAFGDQLSNDYKSVTYKESRDDWRNAEIVVSTVQSLLV
;
A
#
# COMPACT_ATOMS: atom_id res chain seq x y z
N MET A 1 -8.58 -28.38 -4.30
CA MET A 1 -7.12 -28.50 -4.06
C MET A 1 -6.66 -29.85 -4.58
N SER A 2 -5.65 -29.90 -5.45
CA SER A 2 -5.10 -31.17 -5.94
C SER A 2 -4.26 -31.87 -4.86
N ALA A 3 -4.08 -33.22 -4.92
CA ALA A 3 -3.22 -33.92 -3.97
C ALA A 3 -1.76 -33.37 -3.95
N LYS A 4 -1.25 -32.94 -5.10
CA LYS A 4 0.10 -32.36 -5.23
C LYS A 4 0.21 -30.97 -4.60
N GLU A 5 -0.85 -30.19 -4.68
CA GLU A 5 -0.94 -28.88 -4.04
C GLU A 5 -1.02 -29.00 -2.52
N ALA A 6 -1.86 -29.91 -2.02
CA ALA A 6 -1.94 -30.22 -0.59
C ALA A 6 -0.59 -30.68 -0.02
N LYS A 7 0.14 -31.52 -0.76
CA LYS A 7 1.46 -31.97 -0.36
C LYS A 7 2.50 -30.86 -0.32
N ALA A 8 2.49 -29.95 -1.31
CA ALA A 8 3.36 -28.77 -1.31
C ALA A 8 3.09 -27.88 -0.08
N ARG A 9 1.81 -27.62 0.24
CA ARG A 9 1.42 -26.83 1.42
C ARG A 9 1.87 -27.47 2.73
N ILE A 10 1.77 -28.80 2.88
CA ILE A 10 2.24 -29.50 4.08
C ILE A 10 3.75 -29.29 4.27
N LYS A 11 4.56 -29.43 3.20
CA LYS A 11 5.99 -29.18 3.26
C LYS A 11 6.31 -27.73 3.60
N ILE A 12 5.60 -26.79 2.99
CA ILE A 12 5.76 -25.34 3.27
C ILE A 12 5.44 -25.04 4.73
N ASN A 13 4.36 -25.61 5.28
CA ASN A 13 4.01 -25.44 6.69
C ASN A 13 5.13 -25.94 7.62
N GLN A 14 5.70 -27.10 7.32
CA GLN A 14 6.84 -27.63 8.09
C GLN A 14 8.05 -26.69 8.01
N LEU A 15 8.42 -26.24 6.82
CA LEU A 15 9.56 -25.32 6.62
C LEU A 15 9.34 -23.98 7.33
N LEU A 16 8.10 -23.46 7.36
CA LEU A 16 7.77 -22.24 8.12
C LEU A 16 7.98 -22.45 9.62
N GLN A 17 7.48 -23.57 10.16
CA GLN A 17 7.67 -23.90 11.59
C GLN A 17 9.14 -24.09 11.95
N GLU A 18 9.91 -24.81 11.11
CA GLU A 18 11.36 -24.99 11.29
C GLU A 18 12.13 -23.67 11.28
N ALA A 19 11.63 -22.67 10.55
CA ALA A 19 12.19 -21.32 10.52
C ALA A 19 11.71 -20.41 11.66
N GLY A 20 10.85 -20.91 12.58
CA GLY A 20 10.37 -20.16 13.75
C GLY A 20 9.08 -19.34 13.49
N TRP A 21 8.41 -19.55 12.36
CA TRP A 21 7.08 -18.97 12.12
C TRP A 21 5.98 -19.77 12.83
N ARG A 22 4.98 -19.09 13.39
CA ARG A 22 3.93 -19.70 14.23
C ARG A 22 2.56 -19.54 13.62
N PHE A 23 1.85 -20.67 13.47
CA PHE A 23 0.45 -20.72 13.04
C PHE A 23 -0.53 -20.43 14.17
N PHE A 24 -0.12 -20.70 15.41
CA PHE A 24 -0.93 -20.56 16.62
C PHE A 24 -0.14 -19.83 17.70
N ASP A 25 -0.85 -19.25 18.65
CA ASP A 25 -0.24 -18.67 19.86
C ASP A 25 0.47 -19.77 20.65
N SER A 26 1.65 -19.47 21.18
CA SER A 26 2.46 -20.37 21.98
C SER A 26 3.17 -19.59 23.11
N GLU A 27 3.88 -20.31 23.97
CA GLU A 27 4.72 -19.69 25.02
C GLU A 27 5.83 -18.79 24.42
N GLU A 28 6.25 -19.05 23.20
CA GLU A 28 7.25 -18.27 22.47
C GLU A 28 6.69 -16.98 21.85
N GLY A 29 5.38 -16.79 21.87
CA GLY A 29 4.71 -15.60 21.38
C GLY A 29 3.43 -15.86 20.55
N PRO A 30 2.78 -14.79 20.09
CA PRO A 30 1.56 -14.89 19.31
C PRO A 30 1.81 -15.49 17.92
N ALA A 31 0.74 -16.01 17.29
CA ALA A 31 0.73 -16.41 15.90
C ALA A 31 1.21 -15.26 15.00
N ASN A 32 2.08 -15.57 14.04
CA ASN A 32 2.63 -14.61 13.10
C ASN A 32 2.46 -15.04 11.63
N ILE A 33 1.57 -16.01 11.38
CA ILE A 33 1.13 -16.43 10.05
C ILE A 33 -0.37 -16.23 9.96
N SER A 34 -0.83 -15.54 8.91
CA SER A 34 -2.22 -15.49 8.49
C SER A 34 -2.41 -16.32 7.22
N LEU A 35 -3.39 -17.23 7.23
CA LEU A 35 -3.70 -18.15 6.12
C LEU A 35 -4.78 -17.55 5.23
N GLU A 36 -4.67 -17.77 3.92
CA GLU A 36 -5.70 -17.44 2.92
C GLU A 36 -6.26 -16.01 3.11
N HIS A 37 -5.36 -15.07 3.32
CA HIS A 37 -5.76 -13.68 3.56
C HIS A 37 -6.40 -13.07 2.31
N ASN A 38 -7.63 -12.54 2.48
CA ASN A 38 -8.36 -11.88 1.40
C ASN A 38 -7.76 -10.50 1.12
N THR A 39 -7.26 -10.29 -0.09
CA THR A 39 -6.58 -9.06 -0.49
C THR A 39 -7.48 -8.24 -1.40
N ARG A 40 -7.78 -7.00 -1.00
CA ARG A 40 -8.41 -6.02 -1.89
C ARG A 40 -7.33 -5.34 -2.73
N ILE A 41 -7.55 -5.32 -4.04
CA ILE A 41 -6.65 -4.71 -5.02
C ILE A 41 -7.26 -3.37 -5.44
N THR A 42 -6.43 -2.32 -5.51
CA THR A 42 -6.87 -1.01 -5.99
C THR A 42 -7.11 -1.00 -7.50
N PRO A 43 -7.94 -0.08 -8.05
CA PRO A 43 -8.14 0.03 -9.49
C PRO A 43 -6.84 0.21 -10.29
N ALA A 44 -5.89 1.00 -9.81
CA ALA A 44 -4.59 1.20 -10.47
C ALA A 44 -3.75 -0.09 -10.52
N GLU A 45 -3.78 -0.88 -9.46
CA GLU A 45 -3.15 -2.21 -9.45
C GLU A 45 -3.86 -3.17 -10.41
N PHE A 46 -5.18 -3.06 -10.52
CA PHE A 46 -5.99 -3.91 -11.39
C PHE A 46 -5.74 -3.63 -12.88
N GLU A 47 -5.60 -2.37 -13.30
CA GLU A 47 -5.29 -1.99 -14.69
C GLU A 47 -3.93 -2.53 -15.16
N ASN A 48 -2.99 -2.70 -14.24
CA ASN A 48 -1.66 -3.25 -14.52
C ASN A 48 -1.61 -4.78 -14.56
N LEU A 49 -2.76 -5.47 -14.40
CA LEU A 49 -2.81 -6.93 -14.24
C LEU A 49 -2.67 -7.74 -15.53
N GLY A 50 -2.87 -7.15 -16.71
CA GLY A 50 -2.86 -7.89 -17.99
C GLY A 50 -4.02 -8.90 -18.13
N ASP A 51 -4.20 -9.45 -19.34
CA ASP A 51 -5.36 -10.27 -19.72
C ASP A 51 -5.46 -11.65 -19.03
N ASP A 52 -4.38 -12.13 -18.40
CA ASP A 52 -4.30 -13.46 -17.79
C ASP A 52 -4.83 -13.54 -16.34
N PHE A 53 -5.27 -12.43 -15.78
CA PHE A 53 -5.79 -12.41 -14.42
C PHE A 53 -7.29 -12.72 -14.41
N GLN A 54 -7.71 -13.80 -13.72
CA GLN A 54 -9.14 -14.07 -13.51
C GLN A 54 -9.78 -12.88 -12.81
N LYS A 55 -10.87 -12.36 -13.42
CA LYS A 55 -11.61 -11.13 -13.06
C LYS A 55 -12.26 -11.15 -11.66
N SER A 56 -11.49 -11.30 -10.61
CA SER A 56 -11.97 -11.09 -9.24
C SER A 56 -11.28 -9.88 -8.64
N LYS A 57 -12.07 -8.93 -8.14
CA LYS A 57 -11.56 -7.78 -7.37
C LYS A 57 -10.88 -8.18 -6.05
N ASN A 58 -10.96 -9.45 -5.68
CA ASN A 58 -10.40 -10.01 -4.46
C ASN A 58 -9.45 -11.15 -4.86
N GLY A 59 -8.20 -11.06 -4.46
CA GLY A 59 -7.22 -12.13 -4.54
C GLY A 59 -7.04 -12.79 -3.18
N PHE A 60 -6.52 -14.01 -3.17
CA PHE A 60 -6.17 -14.72 -1.94
C PHE A 60 -4.67 -14.93 -1.89
N ILE A 61 -4.10 -14.63 -0.74
CA ILE A 61 -2.71 -14.89 -0.40
C ILE A 61 -2.68 -16.23 0.34
N ASP A 62 -1.81 -17.16 -0.06
CA ASP A 62 -1.69 -18.44 0.62
C ASP A 62 -1.21 -18.27 2.05
N PHE A 63 -0.14 -17.50 2.27
CA PHE A 63 0.39 -17.17 3.59
C PHE A 63 0.85 -15.73 3.65
N LEU A 64 0.38 -15.02 4.65
CA LEU A 64 0.85 -13.70 5.01
C LEU A 64 1.65 -13.79 6.31
N LEU A 65 2.95 -13.52 6.24
CA LEU A 65 3.84 -13.58 7.40
C LEU A 65 3.95 -12.19 8.02
N LEU A 66 3.79 -12.13 9.34
CA LEU A 66 3.70 -10.90 10.10
C LEU A 66 4.96 -10.72 10.97
N ASP A 67 5.37 -9.47 11.17
CA ASP A 67 6.38 -9.13 12.15
C ASP A 67 5.84 -9.23 13.59
N GLN A 68 6.69 -9.04 14.58
CA GLN A 68 6.32 -9.13 16.01
C GLN A 68 5.26 -8.09 16.45
N ASN A 69 5.02 -7.05 15.64
CA ASN A 69 3.99 -6.05 15.87
C ASN A 69 2.70 -6.34 15.08
N GLY A 70 2.65 -7.48 14.36
CA GLY A 70 1.54 -7.88 13.52
C GLY A 70 1.44 -7.14 12.17
N TYR A 71 2.52 -6.47 11.72
CA TYR A 71 2.56 -5.89 10.38
C TYR A 71 2.95 -6.91 9.33
N PRO A 72 2.31 -6.91 8.15
CA PRO A 72 2.70 -7.72 7.02
C PRO A 72 4.16 -7.48 6.63
N ILE A 73 4.93 -8.54 6.49
CA ILE A 73 6.34 -8.45 6.14
C ILE A 73 6.71 -9.28 4.90
N ILE A 74 6.15 -10.48 4.76
CA ILE A 74 6.39 -11.37 3.63
C ILE A 74 5.06 -11.93 3.14
N ILE A 75 4.89 -11.98 1.82
CA ILE A 75 3.89 -12.82 1.17
C ILE A 75 4.55 -14.11 0.71
N LEU A 76 3.95 -15.24 1.03
CA LEU A 76 4.34 -16.53 0.48
C LEU A 76 3.23 -17.05 -0.43
N GLU A 77 3.59 -17.26 -1.70
CA GLU A 77 2.75 -17.87 -2.72
C GLU A 77 3.18 -19.31 -2.92
N ALA A 78 2.25 -20.24 -2.72
CA ALA A 78 2.49 -21.68 -2.86
C ALA A 78 2.01 -22.18 -4.23
N LYS A 79 2.80 -23.01 -4.88
CA LYS A 79 2.43 -23.72 -6.11
C LYS A 79 2.47 -25.22 -5.88
N SER A 80 1.77 -25.99 -6.71
CA SER A 80 1.84 -27.46 -6.65
C SER A 80 3.25 -27.97 -6.95
N GLU A 81 3.64 -29.12 -6.39
CA GLU A 81 5.01 -29.67 -6.48
C GLU A 81 5.55 -29.83 -7.93
N ASP A 82 4.67 -29.97 -8.90
CA ASP A 82 5.00 -30.15 -10.32
C ASP A 82 5.08 -28.84 -11.11
N LYS A 83 4.85 -27.69 -10.47
CA LYS A 83 4.94 -26.36 -11.10
C LYS A 83 6.18 -25.62 -10.64
N ASP A 84 6.76 -24.85 -11.55
CA ASP A 84 7.79 -23.89 -11.19
C ASP A 84 7.18 -22.80 -10.29
N PRO A 85 7.74 -22.52 -9.10
CA PRO A 85 7.26 -21.45 -8.24
C PRO A 85 7.22 -20.08 -8.92
N LEU A 86 8.11 -19.83 -9.88
CA LEU A 86 8.19 -18.55 -10.60
C LEU A 86 6.96 -18.22 -11.45
N VAL A 87 6.12 -19.21 -11.78
CA VAL A 87 4.83 -18.97 -12.46
C VAL A 87 3.92 -18.06 -11.64
N GLY A 88 4.03 -18.06 -10.30
CA GLY A 88 3.29 -17.18 -9.39
C GLY A 88 3.90 -15.80 -9.17
N LYS A 89 5.06 -15.49 -9.78
CA LYS A 89 5.86 -14.29 -9.50
C LYS A 89 5.06 -12.99 -9.59
N GLU A 90 4.38 -12.78 -10.70
CA GLU A 90 3.64 -11.53 -10.92
C GLU A 90 2.42 -11.39 -10.01
N GLN A 91 1.73 -12.48 -9.76
CA GLN A 91 0.61 -12.54 -8.83
C GLN A 91 1.07 -12.18 -7.40
N ALA A 92 2.13 -12.84 -6.92
CA ALA A 92 2.70 -12.59 -5.60
C ALA A 92 3.21 -11.15 -5.45
N ARG A 93 3.85 -10.58 -6.49
CA ARG A 93 4.29 -9.18 -6.50
C ARG A 93 3.13 -8.20 -6.28
N LYS A 94 2.00 -8.47 -6.93
CA LYS A 94 0.81 -7.62 -6.83
C LYS A 94 0.18 -7.70 -5.45
N TYR A 95 0.05 -8.92 -4.91
CA TYR A 95 -0.43 -9.11 -3.55
C TYR A 95 0.50 -8.44 -2.53
N ALA A 96 1.82 -8.53 -2.73
CA ALA A 96 2.78 -7.90 -1.86
C ALA A 96 2.62 -6.37 -1.83
N ARG A 97 2.43 -5.75 -2.99
CA ARG A 97 2.14 -4.32 -3.08
C ARG A 97 0.82 -3.97 -2.40
N ALA A 98 -0.25 -4.74 -2.66
CA ALA A 98 -1.56 -4.52 -2.03
C ALA A 98 -1.56 -4.71 -0.50
N GLN A 99 -0.60 -5.43 0.06
CA GLN A 99 -0.40 -5.62 1.51
C GLN A 99 0.74 -4.75 2.06
N ASN A 100 1.31 -3.87 1.26
CA ASN A 100 2.47 -3.06 1.62
C ASN A 100 3.65 -3.91 2.14
N CYS A 101 3.79 -5.13 1.58
CA CYS A 101 4.87 -6.05 1.85
C CYS A 101 6.03 -5.81 0.88
N ARG A 102 7.25 -5.79 1.41
CA ARG A 102 8.47 -5.68 0.61
C ARG A 102 8.96 -7.03 0.11
N PHE A 103 8.74 -8.08 0.86
CA PHE A 103 9.32 -9.38 0.58
C PHE A 103 8.31 -10.39 0.10
N VAL A 104 8.75 -11.26 -0.81
CA VAL A 104 7.95 -12.35 -1.37
C VAL A 104 8.72 -13.65 -1.27
N ILE A 105 8.06 -14.72 -0.89
CA ILE A 105 8.54 -16.09 -1.03
C ILE A 105 7.68 -16.79 -2.07
N LEU A 106 8.31 -17.44 -3.03
CA LEU A 106 7.66 -18.30 -4.00
C LEU A 106 8.12 -19.72 -3.73
N SER A 107 7.19 -20.69 -3.56
CA SER A 107 7.55 -22.05 -3.19
C SER A 107 6.59 -23.08 -3.78
N ASN A 108 7.13 -24.25 -4.14
CA ASN A 108 6.33 -25.46 -4.42
C ASN A 108 6.60 -26.59 -3.42
N GLY A 109 7.20 -26.26 -2.28
CA GLY A 109 7.58 -27.22 -1.24
C GLY A 109 8.92 -27.92 -1.47
N ASN A 110 9.54 -27.82 -2.66
CA ASN A 110 10.84 -28.39 -2.99
C ASN A 110 11.85 -27.34 -3.45
N ILE A 111 11.39 -26.32 -4.18
CA ILE A 111 12.19 -25.22 -4.68
C ILE A 111 11.61 -23.93 -4.11
N HIS A 112 12.46 -23.04 -3.65
CA HIS A 112 12.06 -21.83 -3.00
C HIS A 112 12.86 -20.65 -3.54
N TYR A 113 12.17 -19.52 -3.71
CA TYR A 113 12.78 -18.25 -4.08
C TYR A 113 12.42 -17.17 -3.05
N PHE A 114 13.40 -16.35 -2.71
CA PHE A 114 13.19 -15.13 -1.93
C PHE A 114 13.33 -13.92 -2.84
N TRP A 115 12.41 -12.99 -2.72
CA TRP A 115 12.39 -11.78 -3.52
C TRP A 115 12.25 -10.55 -2.65
N ASP A 116 13.25 -9.69 -2.70
CA ASP A 116 13.16 -8.32 -2.21
C ASP A 116 12.69 -7.43 -3.36
N LEU A 117 11.46 -6.93 -3.29
CA LEU A 117 10.83 -6.15 -4.36
C LEU A 117 11.53 -4.81 -4.64
N ASP A 118 12.35 -4.32 -3.70
CA ASP A 118 13.19 -3.14 -3.89
C ASP A 118 14.51 -3.48 -4.62
N HIS A 119 14.85 -4.77 -4.77
CA HIS A 119 16.13 -5.22 -5.35
C HIS A 119 15.94 -6.39 -6.33
N GLY A 120 16.06 -6.11 -7.61
CA GLY A 120 16.27 -7.12 -8.64
C GLY A 120 15.15 -8.16 -8.83
N ASN A 121 15.58 -9.39 -9.07
CA ASN A 121 14.74 -10.55 -9.34
C ASN A 121 14.76 -11.51 -8.13
N PRO A 122 13.82 -12.49 -8.07
CA PRO A 122 13.87 -13.55 -7.06
C PRO A 122 15.16 -14.37 -7.13
N ASP A 123 15.77 -14.59 -5.97
CA ASP A 123 16.94 -15.44 -5.80
C ASP A 123 16.54 -16.80 -5.20
N VAL A 124 17.20 -17.89 -5.64
CA VAL A 124 17.00 -19.21 -5.06
C VAL A 124 17.45 -19.21 -3.60
N MET A 125 16.63 -19.76 -2.70
CA MET A 125 16.99 -19.97 -1.31
C MET A 125 16.83 -21.44 -0.90
N THR A 126 17.64 -21.89 0.06
CA THR A 126 17.63 -23.26 0.58
C THR A 126 16.93 -23.36 1.94
N ARG A 127 16.71 -22.24 2.63
CA ARG A 127 16.05 -22.17 3.94
C ARG A 127 15.15 -20.96 3.97
N PHE A 128 14.01 -21.08 4.63
CA PHE A 128 13.13 -19.94 4.87
C PHE A 128 13.80 -18.98 5.88
N PRO A 129 13.60 -17.66 5.72
CA PRO A 129 14.13 -16.68 6.65
C PRO A 129 13.44 -16.79 8.01
N GLU A 130 14.18 -16.62 9.08
CA GLU A 130 13.61 -16.48 10.42
C GLU A 130 12.86 -15.14 10.56
N PRO A 131 11.83 -15.03 11.41
CA PRO A 131 11.06 -13.81 11.61
C PRO A 131 11.91 -12.55 11.81
N GLY A 132 12.91 -12.60 12.70
CA GLY A 132 13.80 -11.48 13.01
C GLY A 132 14.85 -11.15 11.94
N SER A 133 15.22 -12.11 11.08
CA SER A 133 16.26 -11.91 10.07
C SER A 133 15.84 -10.97 8.94
N VAL A 134 14.54 -10.88 8.67
CA VAL A 134 13.99 -10.06 7.59
C VAL A 134 13.75 -8.63 8.04
N GLU A 135 13.49 -8.41 9.32
CA GLU A 135 13.27 -7.08 9.87
C GLU A 135 14.50 -6.17 9.74
N SER A 136 15.71 -6.74 9.91
CA SER A 136 16.96 -6.00 9.73
C SER A 136 17.16 -5.48 8.30
N ARG A 137 16.56 -6.13 7.29
CA ARG A 137 16.57 -5.70 5.88
C ARG A 137 15.54 -4.62 5.58
N ARG A 138 14.62 -4.35 6.50
CA ARG A 138 13.52 -3.41 6.37
C ARG A 138 13.91 -1.98 6.76
N THR A 139 15.19 -1.63 6.76
CA THR A 139 15.62 -0.26 7.05
C THR A 139 14.97 0.68 6.05
N TYR A 140 13.98 1.42 6.56
CA TYR A 140 13.33 2.50 5.83
C TYR A 140 14.36 3.62 5.62
N LYS A 141 14.67 3.88 4.37
CA LYS A 141 15.51 5.02 3.98
C LYS A 141 14.64 5.99 3.19
N PRO A 142 14.23 7.10 3.79
CA PRO A 142 13.59 8.16 3.02
C PRO A 142 14.53 8.66 1.92
N ASP A 143 13.96 9.06 0.80
CA ASP A 143 14.67 9.66 -0.34
C ASP A 143 14.26 11.14 -0.46
N PRO A 144 14.93 12.06 0.27
CA PRO A 144 14.62 13.47 0.22
C PRO A 144 14.79 14.08 -1.17
N ASP A 145 15.77 13.62 -1.95
CA ASP A 145 16.03 14.15 -3.28
C ASP A 145 14.84 13.87 -4.23
N ARG A 146 14.27 12.66 -4.13
CA ARG A 146 13.07 12.32 -4.88
C ARG A 146 11.87 13.16 -4.46
N LEU A 147 11.70 13.44 -3.17
CA LEU A 147 10.62 14.30 -2.66
C LEU A 147 10.78 15.73 -3.17
N ILE A 148 11.98 16.29 -3.07
CA ILE A 148 12.30 17.67 -3.48
C ILE A 148 12.05 17.86 -4.98
N ASN A 149 12.33 16.84 -5.80
CA ASN A 149 12.24 16.93 -7.25
C ASN A 149 10.94 16.38 -7.85
N GLU A 150 10.00 15.87 -7.02
CA GLU A 150 8.71 15.40 -7.52
C GLU A 150 7.91 16.54 -8.14
N PRO A 151 7.47 16.41 -9.43
CA PRO A 151 6.70 17.45 -10.10
C PRO A 151 5.30 17.56 -9.49
N VAL A 152 5.00 18.66 -8.81
CA VAL A 152 3.66 18.96 -8.30
C VAL A 152 3.03 20.04 -9.16
N ASN A 153 2.04 19.62 -9.97
CA ASN A 153 1.29 20.46 -10.90
C ASN A 153 -0.18 20.65 -10.44
N PRO A 154 -0.94 21.58 -11.01
CA PRO A 154 -2.36 21.78 -10.65
C PRO A 154 -3.19 20.49 -10.69
N ASN A 155 -2.89 19.58 -11.60
CA ASN A 155 -3.60 18.32 -11.79
C ASN A 155 -3.06 17.16 -10.94
N TYR A 156 -2.24 17.41 -9.94
CA TYR A 156 -1.54 16.39 -9.17
C TYR A 156 -2.49 15.36 -8.54
N ILE A 157 -3.66 15.81 -8.05
CA ILE A 157 -4.71 14.93 -7.52
C ILE A 157 -5.58 14.35 -8.63
N ALA A 158 -5.97 15.16 -9.62
CA ALA A 158 -6.79 14.70 -10.74
C ALA A 158 -6.17 13.51 -11.50
N LEU A 159 -4.83 13.47 -11.60
CA LEU A 159 -4.10 12.34 -12.19
C LEU A 159 -4.23 11.03 -11.40
N THR A 160 -4.41 11.08 -10.09
CA THR A 160 -4.75 9.89 -9.29
C THR A 160 -6.20 9.49 -9.50
N GLN A 161 -7.11 10.47 -9.50
CA GLN A 161 -8.54 10.20 -9.65
C GLN A 161 -8.89 9.60 -11.02
N LEU A 162 -8.31 10.14 -12.08
CA LEU A 162 -8.55 9.70 -13.46
C LEU A 162 -7.30 9.97 -14.32
N PRO A 163 -6.35 9.01 -14.42
CA PRO A 163 -5.07 9.22 -15.13
C PRO A 163 -5.23 9.71 -16.57
N ALA A 164 -6.23 9.18 -17.27
CA ALA A 164 -6.49 9.49 -18.68
C ALA A 164 -7.42 10.70 -18.91
N TYR A 165 -7.78 11.48 -17.87
CA TYR A 165 -8.76 12.56 -18.00
C TYR A 165 -8.43 13.56 -19.12
N ALA A 166 -7.15 13.89 -19.29
CA ALA A 166 -6.70 14.91 -20.24
C ALA A 166 -6.87 14.52 -21.72
N ILE A 167 -6.98 13.22 -22.02
CA ILE A 167 -7.23 12.73 -23.37
C ILE A 167 -8.70 12.46 -23.66
N ASN A 168 -9.57 12.53 -22.65
CA ASN A 168 -11.01 12.32 -22.80
C ASN A 168 -11.63 13.42 -23.69
N PRO A 169 -12.42 13.07 -24.70
CA PRO A 169 -13.08 14.05 -25.58
C PRO A 169 -13.90 15.10 -24.83
N SER A 170 -14.68 14.69 -23.82
CA SER A 170 -15.51 15.59 -23.01
C SER A 170 -14.69 16.56 -22.16
N TYR A 171 -13.45 16.21 -21.76
CA TYR A 171 -12.54 17.13 -21.09
C TYR A 171 -11.88 18.10 -22.06
N ARG A 172 -11.57 17.65 -23.29
CA ARG A 172 -10.94 18.47 -24.32
C ARG A 172 -11.88 19.53 -24.88
N ASP A 173 -13.14 19.19 -24.98
CA ASP A 173 -14.17 20.13 -25.46
C ASP A 173 -14.47 21.20 -24.39
N PRO A 174 -14.31 22.50 -24.70
CA PRO A 174 -14.57 23.59 -23.75
C PRO A 174 -16.00 23.63 -23.19
N GLU A 175 -17.00 23.21 -23.97
CA GLU A 175 -18.42 23.29 -23.57
C GLU A 175 -18.77 22.19 -22.56
N SER A 176 -18.23 20.98 -22.70
CA SER A 176 -18.51 19.85 -21.81
C SER A 176 -17.50 19.69 -20.68
N ARG A 177 -16.34 20.39 -20.72
CA ARG A 177 -15.26 20.26 -19.72
C ARG A 177 -15.72 20.46 -18.28
N ALA A 178 -16.51 21.50 -18.02
CA ALA A 178 -16.96 21.82 -16.67
C ALA A 178 -17.88 20.75 -16.10
N ALA A 179 -18.79 20.21 -16.94
CA ALA A 179 -19.64 19.09 -16.58
C ALA A 179 -18.83 17.84 -16.29
N PHE A 180 -17.87 17.49 -17.18
CA PHE A 180 -16.97 16.35 -17.00
C PHE A 180 -16.17 16.41 -15.69
N ILE A 181 -15.60 17.58 -15.35
CA ILE A 181 -14.86 17.79 -14.08
C ILE A 181 -15.79 17.54 -12.88
N THR A 182 -17.03 18.03 -12.94
CA THR A 182 -18.01 17.89 -11.87
C THR A 182 -18.48 16.45 -11.70
N GLU A 183 -18.84 15.78 -12.78
CA GLU A 183 -19.30 14.38 -12.78
C GLU A 183 -18.23 13.41 -12.26
N ASN A 184 -16.97 13.62 -12.66
CA ASN A 184 -15.85 12.80 -12.21
C ASN A 184 -15.22 13.32 -10.90
N LYS A 185 -15.79 14.33 -10.26
CA LYS A 185 -15.32 14.95 -9.02
C LYS A 185 -13.83 15.34 -9.05
N LEU A 186 -13.28 15.67 -10.22
CA LEU A 186 -11.87 15.93 -10.38
C LEU A 186 -11.41 17.14 -9.55
N LYS A 187 -10.30 17.00 -8.85
CA LYS A 187 -9.72 18.02 -7.98
C LYS A 187 -8.42 18.55 -8.57
N PHE A 188 -8.39 19.85 -8.79
CA PHE A 188 -7.20 20.58 -9.22
C PHE A 188 -6.72 21.48 -8.10
N LEU A 189 -5.40 21.50 -7.85
CA LEU A 189 -4.80 22.37 -6.87
C LEU A 189 -4.78 23.81 -7.37
N ARG A 190 -5.22 24.74 -6.54
CA ARG A 190 -5.11 26.19 -6.78
C ARG A 190 -3.69 26.66 -6.49
N GLU A 191 -3.29 27.83 -7.01
CA GLU A 191 -1.94 28.36 -6.85
C GLU A 191 -1.45 28.40 -5.40
N TYR A 192 -2.28 28.84 -4.44
CA TYR A 192 -1.90 28.86 -3.03
C TYR A 192 -1.76 27.46 -2.42
N GLN A 193 -2.50 26.47 -2.91
CA GLN A 193 -2.38 25.07 -2.48
C GLN A 193 -1.11 24.44 -3.06
N LEU A 194 -0.78 24.75 -4.31
CA LEU A 194 0.50 24.38 -4.92
C LEU A 194 1.67 24.99 -4.17
N ALA A 195 1.58 26.28 -3.82
CA ALA A 195 2.60 26.98 -3.05
C ALA A 195 2.81 26.30 -1.69
N ALA A 196 1.72 25.87 -1.02
CA ALA A 196 1.81 25.13 0.24
C ALA A 196 2.56 23.78 0.08
N VAL A 197 2.27 23.00 -0.95
CA VAL A 197 2.98 21.73 -1.18
C VAL A 197 4.45 21.96 -1.56
N ARG A 198 4.73 22.94 -2.43
CA ARG A 198 6.10 23.30 -2.83
C ARG A 198 6.93 23.84 -1.68
N SER A 199 6.31 24.51 -0.69
CA SER A 199 7.02 24.98 0.49
C SER A 199 7.53 23.84 1.36
N ILE A 200 6.84 22.66 1.38
CA ILE A 200 7.38 21.45 2.00
C ILE A 200 8.64 21.01 1.27
N GLN A 201 8.62 20.92 -0.06
CA GLN A 201 9.77 20.52 -0.86
C GLN A 201 10.99 21.43 -0.58
N SER A 202 10.75 22.75 -0.48
CA SER A 202 11.80 23.71 -0.09
C SER A 202 12.30 23.46 1.32
N ALA A 203 11.40 23.31 2.30
CA ALA A 203 11.78 23.09 3.68
C ALA A 203 12.53 21.74 3.89
N VAL A 204 12.17 20.69 3.14
CA VAL A 204 12.93 19.42 3.14
C VAL A 204 14.33 19.63 2.58
N ARG A 205 14.49 20.43 1.52
CA ARG A 205 15.81 20.80 0.97
C ARG A 205 16.68 21.49 2.02
N ASP A 206 16.05 22.27 2.88
CA ASP A 206 16.71 22.98 3.99
C ASP A 206 16.87 22.10 5.25
N GLY A 207 16.57 20.79 5.16
CA GLY A 207 16.72 19.80 6.24
C GLY A 207 15.57 19.75 7.25
N SER A 208 14.44 20.42 6.99
CA SER A 208 13.29 20.38 7.89
C SER A 208 12.54 19.05 7.80
N SER A 209 12.08 18.57 8.97
CA SER A 209 11.24 17.35 9.08
C SER A 209 9.87 17.63 9.71
N ARG A 210 9.57 18.89 10.04
CA ARG A 210 8.30 19.32 10.63
C ARG A 210 7.79 20.55 9.88
N PHE A 211 6.49 20.54 9.58
CA PHE A 211 5.85 21.57 8.77
C PHE A 211 4.58 22.03 9.45
N LEU A 212 4.30 23.33 9.38
CA LEU A 212 3.07 23.94 9.87
C LEU A 212 2.41 24.72 8.73
N PHE A 213 1.14 24.45 8.47
CA PHE A 213 0.30 25.20 7.55
C PHE A 213 -0.80 25.95 8.31
N GLU A 214 -0.88 27.24 8.11
CA GLU A 214 -2.03 28.04 8.53
C GLU A 214 -2.91 28.28 7.30
N MET A 215 -4.14 27.74 7.35
CA MET A 215 -5.10 27.84 6.26
C MET A 215 -6.50 28.16 6.80
N ALA A 216 -7.18 29.12 6.21
CA ALA A 216 -8.54 29.49 6.58
C ALA A 216 -9.54 28.35 6.34
N THR A 217 -10.69 28.41 6.99
CA THR A 217 -11.79 27.45 6.75
C THR A 217 -12.29 27.57 5.30
N GLY A 218 -12.61 26.44 4.65
CA GLY A 218 -13.11 26.43 3.27
C GLY A 218 -12.03 26.59 2.18
N THR A 219 -10.75 26.72 2.53
CA THR A 219 -9.65 26.85 1.54
C THR A 219 -9.14 25.51 1.01
N GLY A 220 -9.76 24.40 1.39
CA GLY A 220 -9.40 23.06 0.92
C GLY A 220 -8.21 22.45 1.65
N LYS A 221 -8.14 22.59 2.99
CA LYS A 221 -7.13 21.96 3.84
C LYS A 221 -6.98 20.46 3.56
N THR A 222 -8.10 19.74 3.43
CA THR A 222 -8.11 18.30 3.17
C THR A 222 -7.49 17.97 1.80
N LEU A 223 -7.71 18.82 0.77
CA LEU A 223 -7.11 18.62 -0.54
C LEU A 223 -5.59 18.83 -0.49
N VAL A 224 -5.11 19.84 0.26
CA VAL A 224 -3.67 20.03 0.49
C VAL A 224 -3.09 18.85 1.26
N SER A 225 -3.80 18.37 2.29
CA SER A 225 -3.37 17.17 3.04
C SER A 225 -3.26 15.95 2.13
N ALA A 226 -4.23 15.71 1.24
CA ALA A 226 -4.16 14.62 0.26
C ALA A 226 -2.95 14.77 -0.69
N ALA A 227 -2.67 15.99 -1.16
CA ALA A 227 -1.51 16.23 -2.02
C ALA A 227 -0.17 15.99 -1.28
N VAL A 228 -0.09 16.38 0.00
CA VAL A 228 1.08 16.10 0.85
C VAL A 228 1.24 14.60 1.11
N ILE A 229 0.15 13.92 1.48
CA ILE A 229 0.15 12.46 1.67
C ILE A 229 0.65 11.76 0.41
N LYS A 230 0.07 12.11 -0.75
CA LYS A 230 0.51 11.56 -2.04
C LYS A 230 1.98 11.84 -2.31
N LEU A 231 2.47 13.06 -2.04
CA LEU A 231 3.87 13.43 -2.23
C LEU A 231 4.80 12.49 -1.44
N PHE A 232 4.54 12.29 -0.15
CA PHE A 232 5.38 11.45 0.69
C PHE A 232 5.31 9.96 0.34
N LEU A 233 4.11 9.43 0.06
CA LEU A 233 3.92 8.03 -0.32
C LEU A 233 4.55 7.73 -1.69
N ARG A 234 4.26 8.56 -2.70
CA ARG A 234 4.74 8.40 -4.07
C ARG A 234 6.26 8.45 -4.19
N THR A 235 6.88 9.30 -3.39
CA THR A 235 8.34 9.46 -3.39
C THR A 235 9.07 8.47 -2.47
N GLY A 236 8.33 7.60 -1.78
CA GLY A 236 8.90 6.64 -0.83
C GLY A 236 9.42 7.28 0.46
N ASN A 237 9.04 8.53 0.74
CA ASN A 237 9.39 9.23 1.99
C ASN A 237 8.39 8.96 3.14
N ALA A 238 7.34 8.21 2.87
CA ALA A 238 6.50 7.53 3.86
C ALA A 238 6.05 6.19 3.27
N ARG A 239 5.87 5.18 4.12
CA ARG A 239 5.20 3.94 3.76
C ARG A 239 3.75 3.93 4.24
N ARG A 240 3.52 4.64 5.35
CA ARG A 240 2.21 4.83 5.96
C ARG A 240 2.09 6.23 6.50
N VAL A 241 0.89 6.74 6.49
CA VAL A 241 0.53 8.04 7.03
C VAL A 241 -0.57 7.86 8.07
N LEU A 242 -0.36 8.40 9.25
CA LEU A 242 -1.40 8.57 10.25
C LEU A 242 -1.95 9.99 10.15
N PHE A 243 -3.22 10.10 9.79
CA PHE A 243 -3.95 11.37 9.73
C PHE A 243 -4.82 11.53 10.97
N LEU A 244 -4.46 12.49 11.84
CA LEU A 244 -5.13 12.72 13.10
C LEU A 244 -6.09 13.90 13.01
N VAL A 245 -7.28 13.69 13.56
CA VAL A 245 -8.32 14.69 13.70
C VAL A 245 -8.80 14.75 15.16
N ASP A 246 -9.46 15.83 15.53
CA ASP A 246 -9.96 16.05 16.90
C ASP A 246 -11.40 15.52 17.11
N ARG A 247 -12.15 15.26 16.04
CA ARG A 247 -13.56 14.85 16.09
C ARG A 247 -13.89 13.77 15.09
N ILE A 248 -14.87 12.92 15.45
CA ILE A 248 -15.36 11.81 14.60
C ILE A 248 -15.93 12.31 13.27
N GLU A 249 -16.63 13.44 13.26
CA GLU A 249 -17.19 14.01 12.03
C GLU A 249 -16.09 14.38 11.03
N LEU A 250 -14.92 14.85 11.50
CA LEU A 250 -13.76 15.14 10.68
C LEU A 250 -13.05 13.87 10.22
N GLU A 251 -13.09 12.80 11.01
CA GLU A 251 -12.60 11.48 10.62
C GLU A 251 -13.37 10.97 9.39
N ASN A 252 -14.69 10.97 9.44
CA ASN A 252 -15.55 10.56 8.32
C ASN A 252 -15.31 11.44 7.07
N GLN A 253 -15.28 12.76 7.24
CA GLN A 253 -14.98 13.67 6.13
C GLN A 253 -13.60 13.44 5.51
N ALA A 254 -12.59 13.10 6.31
CA ALA A 254 -11.26 12.82 5.81
C ALA A 254 -11.21 11.49 5.05
N ILE A 255 -11.86 10.43 5.56
CA ILE A 255 -11.97 9.14 4.88
C ILE A 255 -12.67 9.28 3.52
N ASP A 256 -13.81 9.97 3.48
CA ASP A 256 -14.54 10.21 2.24
C ASP A 256 -13.69 10.98 1.23
N ALA A 257 -13.01 12.04 1.70
CA ALA A 257 -12.15 12.85 0.85
C ALA A 257 -10.94 12.07 0.30
N PHE A 258 -10.26 11.27 1.14
CA PHE A 258 -9.14 10.45 0.67
C PHE A 258 -9.60 9.29 -0.22
N GLY A 259 -10.79 8.74 0.04
CA GLY A 259 -11.46 7.80 -0.85
C GLY A 259 -11.71 8.39 -2.24
N ASP A 260 -12.30 9.60 -2.31
CA ASP A 260 -12.54 10.28 -3.58
C ASP A 260 -11.25 10.72 -4.31
N GLN A 261 -10.17 11.03 -3.58
CA GLN A 261 -8.98 11.67 -4.13
C GLN A 261 -7.79 10.73 -4.37
N LEU A 262 -7.63 9.68 -3.57
CA LEU A 262 -6.42 8.87 -3.53
C LEU A 262 -6.66 7.37 -3.66
N SER A 263 -7.91 6.87 -3.65
CA SER A 263 -8.22 5.44 -3.59
C SER A 263 -7.76 4.61 -4.79
N ASN A 264 -7.45 5.23 -5.92
CA ASN A 264 -6.89 4.52 -7.06
C ASN A 264 -5.44 4.07 -6.82
N ASP A 265 -4.69 4.81 -6.01
CA ASP A 265 -3.28 4.55 -5.74
C ASP A 265 -3.05 4.01 -4.31
N TYR A 266 -3.86 4.42 -3.32
CA TYR A 266 -3.63 4.17 -1.90
C TYR A 266 -4.91 3.77 -1.16
N LYS A 267 -4.76 2.86 -0.19
CA LYS A 267 -5.86 2.49 0.71
C LYS A 267 -5.94 3.46 1.88
N SER A 268 -7.16 3.91 2.18
CA SER A 268 -7.45 4.67 3.39
C SER A 268 -8.44 3.91 4.27
N VAL A 269 -8.19 3.88 5.57
CA VAL A 269 -9.04 3.20 6.56
C VAL A 269 -9.17 4.02 7.83
N THR A 270 -10.30 3.84 8.53
CA THR A 270 -10.50 4.35 9.88
C THR A 270 -9.92 3.39 10.90
N TYR A 271 -9.11 3.88 11.83
CA TYR A 271 -8.40 3.04 12.82
C TYR A 271 -9.34 2.14 13.64
N LYS A 272 -10.47 2.69 14.15
CA LYS A 272 -11.43 1.94 14.98
C LYS A 272 -12.22 0.87 14.23
N GLU A 273 -12.59 1.14 12.99
CA GLU A 273 -13.48 0.28 12.21
C GLU A 273 -12.74 -0.89 11.58
N SER A 274 -11.43 -0.74 11.39
CA SER A 274 -10.59 -1.70 10.68
C SER A 274 -9.51 -2.27 11.59
N ARG A 275 -9.92 -2.96 12.66
CA ARG A 275 -9.00 -3.47 13.70
C ARG A 275 -7.84 -4.30 13.14
N ASP A 276 -8.07 -5.04 12.05
CA ASP A 276 -7.06 -5.90 11.42
C ASP A 276 -6.52 -5.32 10.11
N ASP A 277 -7.25 -4.41 9.44
CA ASP A 277 -6.90 -3.89 8.12
C ASP A 277 -6.01 -2.63 8.14
N TRP A 278 -6.00 -1.87 9.25
CA TRP A 278 -5.23 -0.62 9.30
C TRP A 278 -3.72 -0.85 9.11
N ARG A 279 -3.22 -2.04 9.46
CA ARG A 279 -1.81 -2.43 9.23
C ARG A 279 -1.47 -2.61 7.75
N ASN A 280 -2.48 -2.85 6.92
CA ASN A 280 -2.36 -3.10 5.48
C ASN A 280 -2.67 -1.86 4.64
N ALA A 281 -3.08 -0.75 5.27
CA ALA A 281 -3.40 0.50 4.59
C ALA A 281 -2.23 1.48 4.62
N GLU A 282 -2.09 2.27 3.57
CA GLU A 282 -1.10 3.35 3.51
C GLU A 282 -1.58 4.57 4.29
N ILE A 283 -2.89 4.82 4.35
CA ILE A 283 -3.47 5.98 5.02
C ILE A 283 -4.40 5.49 6.14
N VAL A 284 -4.07 5.84 7.37
CA VAL A 284 -4.90 5.55 8.53
C VAL A 284 -5.43 6.86 9.08
N VAL A 285 -6.74 7.00 9.15
CA VAL A 285 -7.40 8.16 9.77
C VAL A 285 -7.87 7.77 11.17
N SER A 286 -7.64 8.63 12.13
CA SER A 286 -8.04 8.40 13.51
C SER A 286 -8.28 9.69 14.27
N THR A 287 -9.15 9.65 15.27
CA THR A 287 -9.16 10.69 16.28
C THR A 287 -8.06 10.46 17.31
N VAL A 288 -7.59 11.52 17.94
CA VAL A 288 -6.60 11.41 19.02
C VAL A 288 -7.12 10.52 20.15
N GLN A 289 -8.40 10.63 20.50
CA GLN A 289 -9.05 9.84 21.54
C GLN A 289 -9.04 8.34 21.21
N SER A 290 -9.19 7.98 19.92
CA SER A 290 -9.21 6.59 19.48
C SER A 290 -7.87 5.87 19.60
N LEU A 291 -6.76 6.61 19.62
CA LEU A 291 -5.42 6.05 19.79
C LEU A 291 -5.04 5.88 21.27
N LEU A 292 -5.76 6.51 22.20
CA LEU A 292 -5.45 6.48 23.64
C LEU A 292 -6.21 5.37 24.39
N VAL A 293 -7.02 4.57 23.69
CA VAL A 293 -7.81 3.44 24.20
C VAL A 293 -7.19 2.12 23.67
#